data_baa29ed3ab82f5fee4eaec835287ce4f
#
_entry.id   baa29ed3ab82f5fee4eaec835287ce4f
#
_cell.length_a   1.000
_cell.length_b   1.000
_cell.length_c   1.000
_cell.angle_alpha   90.00
_cell.angle_beta   90.00
_cell.angle_gamma   90.00
#
_symmetry.space_group_name_H-M   'P 1'
#
loop_
_entity.id
_entity.type
_entity.pdbx_description
1 polymer ?
#
loop_
_entity_poly.entity_id
_entity_poly.type
_entity_poly.pdbx_seq_one_letter_code
_entity_poly.pdbx_strand_id
1 'polypeptide(L)'
;MPRGPAHGAGQRTPPATKPNRHVSFRSILLKAWFSQRERAIDRFRRRPDETQERVFRQLLRRGRRTEFGWRYDLGHVRTVEQFQTMVETFDYETFKPYIEKMLAGEKNVASPGRVKLFARSSGTTSDRSKYIPVTEESLWWNHTLGMRDVATVFSGNNPKTGVFEGKTLTLGGSCSREGRNLVGDLSAILIHETTFWSGWFRAPRMATALIPDFDRKVEAICRECVGENITAFAGVPSWNLAMMRRVLEYTGRQNLLEVWPNLCMFAHGGVEFGPYRRSFEALIPSERMQYMETYNASEGFFALADDPSRDDMLLMLDYGNFFEFRSGGTIVPLEGVECGRVYAMLITSNNGLWRYEIGDTV
;
A
#
# COMPACT_ATOMS: atom_id res chain seq x y z
N MET A 1 46.10 11.32 -43.24
CA MET A 1 44.67 11.00 -43.24
C MET A 1 44.38 10.15 -42.01
N PRO A 2 43.68 10.62 -40.96
CA PRO A 2 43.26 9.81 -39.84
C PRO A 2 41.90 9.18 -40.12
N ARG A 3 41.79 7.88 -39.81
CA ARG A 3 40.55 7.09 -39.91
C ARG A 3 39.56 7.51 -38.83
N GLY A 4 38.31 7.81 -39.26
CA GLY A 4 37.21 8.17 -38.36
C GLY A 4 36.74 6.98 -37.49
N PRO A 5 36.04 7.28 -36.37
CA PRO A 5 35.61 6.26 -35.43
C PRO A 5 34.45 5.44 -35.99
N ALA A 6 34.49 4.11 -35.72
CA ALA A 6 33.47 3.14 -36.07
C ALA A 6 32.14 3.45 -35.37
N HIS A 7 31.06 3.49 -36.13
CA HIS A 7 29.70 3.60 -35.68
C HIS A 7 29.30 2.45 -34.74
N GLY A 8 28.65 2.85 -33.63
CA GLY A 8 28.22 1.99 -32.57
C GLY A 8 27.29 0.85 -32.99
N ALA A 9 27.46 -0.28 -32.32
CA ALA A 9 26.62 -1.44 -32.43
C ALA A 9 25.17 -1.06 -32.03
N GLY A 10 24.26 -1.15 -32.99
CA GLY A 10 22.83 -0.94 -32.75
C GLY A 10 22.32 -1.94 -31.72
N GLN A 11 21.88 -1.43 -30.55
CA GLN A 11 21.14 -2.21 -29.57
C GLN A 11 19.86 -2.70 -30.23
N ARG A 12 19.78 -4.01 -30.50
CA ARG A 12 18.55 -4.63 -30.99
C ARG A 12 17.51 -4.56 -29.86
N THR A 13 16.48 -3.74 -30.02
CA THR A 13 15.29 -3.72 -29.18
C THR A 13 14.66 -5.13 -29.20
N PRO A 14 14.38 -5.74 -28.05
CA PRO A 14 13.70 -7.03 -28.01
C PRO A 14 12.33 -6.91 -28.66
N PRO A 15 11.84 -7.97 -29.35
CA PRO A 15 10.53 -7.96 -29.99
C PRO A 15 9.43 -7.78 -28.96
N ALA A 16 8.41 -6.97 -29.29
CA ALA A 16 7.24 -6.77 -28.47
C ALA A 16 6.55 -8.12 -28.15
N THR A 17 6.23 -8.35 -26.89
CA THR A 17 5.49 -9.55 -26.48
C THR A 17 4.08 -9.53 -27.08
N LYS A 18 3.69 -10.63 -27.72
CA LYS A 18 2.33 -10.76 -28.30
C LYS A 18 1.28 -10.84 -27.18
N PRO A 19 0.07 -10.28 -27.37
CA PRO A 19 -1.01 -10.37 -26.37
C PRO A 19 -1.39 -11.84 -26.14
N ASN A 20 -1.31 -12.28 -24.89
CA ASN A 20 -1.61 -13.65 -24.51
C ASN A 20 -3.14 -13.82 -24.38
N ARG A 21 -3.75 -14.67 -25.21
CA ARG A 21 -5.20 -14.93 -25.22
C ARG A 21 -5.64 -16.10 -24.34
N HIS A 22 -4.71 -16.85 -23.76
CA HIS A 22 -5.02 -18.03 -22.94
C HIS A 22 -4.79 -17.74 -21.46
N VAL A 23 -5.82 -17.96 -20.65
CA VAL A 23 -5.70 -17.94 -19.19
C VAL A 23 -4.95 -19.19 -18.77
N SER A 24 -3.81 -19.03 -18.11
CA SER A 24 -2.97 -20.15 -17.68
C SER A 24 -3.61 -20.86 -16.48
N PHE A 25 -3.24 -22.13 -16.27
CA PHE A 25 -3.65 -22.91 -15.08
C PHE A 25 -3.23 -22.18 -13.78
N ARG A 26 -2.09 -21.54 -13.79
CA ARG A 26 -1.61 -20.68 -12.69
C ARG A 26 -2.60 -19.57 -12.36
N SER A 27 -3.11 -18.85 -13.34
CA SER A 27 -4.10 -17.78 -13.14
C SER A 27 -5.42 -18.29 -12.57
N ILE A 28 -5.85 -19.49 -12.97
CA ILE A 28 -7.04 -20.13 -12.42
C ILE A 28 -6.85 -20.46 -10.93
N LEU A 29 -5.72 -21.03 -10.55
CA LEU A 29 -5.40 -21.32 -9.16
C LEU A 29 -5.31 -20.05 -8.30
N LEU A 30 -4.66 -19.01 -8.83
CA LEU A 30 -4.57 -17.73 -8.15
C LEU A 30 -5.95 -17.10 -7.95
N LYS A 31 -6.79 -17.06 -8.98
CA LYS A 31 -8.17 -16.57 -8.87
C LYS A 31 -8.94 -17.32 -7.79
N ALA A 32 -8.86 -18.65 -7.77
CA ALA A 32 -9.53 -19.46 -6.76
C ALA A 32 -8.99 -19.17 -5.34
N TRP A 33 -7.70 -18.91 -5.20
CA TRP A 33 -7.11 -18.54 -3.91
C TRP A 33 -7.52 -17.12 -3.48
N PHE A 34 -7.56 -16.17 -4.39
CA PHE A 34 -8.00 -14.81 -4.13
C PHE A 34 -9.51 -14.73 -3.82
N SER A 35 -10.35 -15.53 -4.50
CA SER A 35 -11.80 -15.52 -4.28
C SER A 35 -12.24 -15.93 -2.87
N GLN A 36 -11.40 -16.64 -2.12
CA GLN A 36 -11.67 -16.90 -0.70
C GLN A 36 -11.76 -15.59 0.11
N ARG A 37 -11.01 -14.57 -0.32
CA ARG A 37 -11.00 -13.28 0.35
C ARG A 37 -12.26 -12.45 0.07
N GLU A 38 -12.86 -12.60 -1.10
CA GLU A 38 -14.13 -11.95 -1.47
C GLU A 38 -15.22 -12.25 -0.43
N ARG A 39 -15.30 -13.50 0.05
CA ARG A 39 -16.28 -13.87 1.09
C ARG A 39 -16.07 -13.14 2.41
N ALA A 40 -14.84 -12.83 2.76
CA ALA A 40 -14.54 -12.06 3.96
C ALA A 40 -14.90 -10.58 3.78
N ILE A 41 -14.63 -10.02 2.59
CA ILE A 41 -15.03 -8.66 2.21
C ILE A 41 -16.57 -8.54 2.25
N ASP A 42 -17.29 -9.47 1.63
CA ASP A 42 -18.75 -9.49 1.66
C ASP A 42 -19.32 -9.62 3.07
N ARG A 43 -18.64 -10.36 3.96
CA ARG A 43 -19.06 -10.50 5.35
C ARG A 43 -18.98 -9.17 6.08
N PHE A 44 -17.87 -8.43 6.00
CA PHE A 44 -17.77 -7.17 6.72
C PHE A 44 -18.60 -6.05 6.09
N ARG A 45 -18.89 -6.09 4.78
CA ARG A 45 -19.89 -5.20 4.16
C ARG A 45 -21.28 -5.37 4.77
N ARG A 46 -21.68 -6.62 5.04
CA ARG A 46 -22.99 -6.94 5.63
C ARG A 46 -23.06 -6.75 7.14
N ARG A 47 -21.91 -6.83 7.82
CA ARG A 47 -21.80 -6.79 9.28
C ARG A 47 -20.59 -5.96 9.70
N PRO A 48 -20.58 -4.65 9.40
CA PRO A 48 -19.46 -3.78 9.69
C PRO A 48 -19.17 -3.70 11.18
N ASP A 49 -20.21 -3.52 12.01
CA ASP A 49 -20.08 -3.31 13.44
C ASP A 49 -19.54 -4.56 14.15
N GLU A 50 -20.06 -5.75 13.82
CA GLU A 50 -19.54 -7.03 14.37
C GLU A 50 -18.05 -7.22 14.01
N THR A 51 -17.64 -6.74 12.85
CA THR A 51 -16.25 -6.84 12.39
C THR A 51 -15.37 -5.88 13.17
N GLN A 52 -15.79 -4.62 13.33
CA GLN A 52 -15.06 -3.63 14.08
C GLN A 52 -15.01 -3.97 15.58
N GLU A 53 -16.08 -4.46 16.16
CA GLU A 53 -16.08 -4.94 17.55
C GLU A 53 -15.08 -6.09 17.75
N ARG A 54 -15.04 -7.05 16.83
CA ARG A 54 -14.07 -8.16 16.87
C ARG A 54 -12.64 -7.65 16.79
N VAL A 55 -12.33 -6.72 15.88
CA VAL A 55 -11.00 -6.11 15.73
C VAL A 55 -10.65 -5.34 17.00
N PHE A 56 -11.54 -4.52 17.53
CA PHE A 56 -11.35 -3.77 18.77
C PHE A 56 -10.98 -4.70 19.93
N ARG A 57 -11.76 -5.76 20.15
CA ARG A 57 -11.47 -6.75 21.20
C ARG A 57 -10.13 -7.48 20.99
N GLN A 58 -9.71 -7.69 19.75
CA GLN A 58 -8.40 -8.28 19.46
C GLN A 58 -7.27 -7.32 19.82
N LEU A 59 -7.39 -6.05 19.47
CA LEU A 59 -6.42 -5.01 19.80
C LEU A 59 -6.27 -4.83 21.31
N LEU A 60 -7.38 -4.74 22.06
CA LEU A 60 -7.36 -4.67 23.53
C LEU A 60 -6.63 -5.88 24.16
N ARG A 61 -6.97 -7.11 23.71
CA ARG A 61 -6.32 -8.33 24.21
C ARG A 61 -4.81 -8.33 23.98
N ARG A 62 -4.35 -7.78 22.86
CA ARG A 62 -2.94 -7.69 22.53
C ARG A 62 -2.24 -6.58 23.30
N GLY A 63 -2.87 -5.41 23.39
CA GLY A 63 -2.32 -4.25 24.06
C GLY A 63 -2.24 -4.36 25.58
N ARG A 64 -3.11 -5.11 26.23
CA ARG A 64 -3.24 -5.16 27.70
C ARG A 64 -1.95 -5.52 28.47
N ARG A 65 -0.95 -6.12 27.82
CA ARG A 65 0.35 -6.51 28.42
C ARG A 65 1.50 -5.61 27.96
N THR A 66 1.21 -4.46 27.39
CA THR A 66 2.19 -3.45 27.00
C THR A 66 2.24 -2.35 28.06
N GLU A 67 3.29 -1.51 28.00
CA GLU A 67 3.39 -0.31 28.83
C GLU A 67 2.17 0.59 28.66
N PHE A 68 1.78 0.84 27.39
CA PHE A 68 0.57 1.58 27.05
C PHE A 68 -0.67 0.95 27.69
N GLY A 69 -0.81 -0.38 27.56
CA GLY A 69 -1.94 -1.10 28.13
C GLY A 69 -2.05 -1.05 29.63
N TRP A 70 -0.93 -1.01 30.35
CA TRP A 70 -0.91 -0.82 31.81
C TRP A 70 -1.23 0.61 32.20
N ARG A 71 -0.68 1.60 31.47
CA ARG A 71 -0.95 3.00 31.73
C ARG A 71 -2.44 3.36 31.62
N TYR A 72 -3.12 2.81 30.62
CA TYR A 72 -4.53 3.08 30.32
C TYR A 72 -5.48 1.96 30.76
N ASP A 73 -4.98 1.02 31.54
CA ASP A 73 -5.76 -0.09 32.10
C ASP A 73 -6.63 -0.84 31.05
N LEU A 74 -6.06 -1.09 29.87
CA LEU A 74 -6.75 -1.76 28.76
C LEU A 74 -7.30 -3.15 29.14
N GLY A 75 -6.80 -3.74 30.22
CA GLY A 75 -7.28 -5.01 30.76
C GLY A 75 -8.72 -4.96 31.26
N HIS A 76 -9.19 -3.79 31.69
CA HIS A 76 -10.54 -3.57 32.24
C HIS A 76 -11.52 -2.92 31.25
N VAL A 77 -11.04 -2.47 30.09
CA VAL A 77 -11.90 -1.95 29.02
C VAL A 77 -12.80 -3.06 28.44
N ARG A 78 -14.10 -2.80 28.34
CA ARG A 78 -15.10 -3.74 27.81
C ARG A 78 -15.91 -3.17 26.65
N THR A 79 -16.10 -1.85 26.61
CA THR A 79 -16.89 -1.16 25.57
C THR A 79 -16.09 -0.03 24.94
N VAL A 80 -16.55 0.43 23.77
CA VAL A 80 -15.93 1.55 23.06
C VAL A 80 -16.03 2.85 23.87
N GLU A 81 -17.14 3.08 24.54
CA GLU A 81 -17.34 4.27 25.39
C GLU A 81 -16.37 4.30 26.58
N GLN A 82 -16.13 3.14 27.22
CA GLN A 82 -15.11 3.02 28.26
C GLN A 82 -13.72 3.33 27.69
N PHE A 83 -13.40 2.80 26.53
CA PHE A 83 -12.13 3.06 25.84
C PHE A 83 -11.96 4.56 25.55
N GLN A 84 -12.99 5.20 25.02
CA GLN A 84 -12.99 6.62 24.70
C GLN A 84 -12.82 7.51 25.95
N THR A 85 -13.32 7.06 27.09
CA THR A 85 -13.19 7.78 28.38
C THR A 85 -11.80 7.58 29.00
N MET A 86 -11.23 6.37 28.88
CA MET A 86 -9.98 6.00 29.55
C MET A 86 -8.73 6.36 28.74
N VAL A 87 -8.83 6.41 27.42
CA VAL A 87 -7.71 6.64 26.52
C VAL A 87 -7.94 7.96 25.77
N GLU A 88 -7.02 8.88 25.92
CA GLU A 88 -7.01 10.13 25.16
C GLU A 88 -6.71 9.91 23.66
N THR A 89 -6.93 10.90 22.84
CA THR A 89 -6.52 10.88 21.43
C THR A 89 -5.10 11.40 21.30
N PHE A 90 -4.38 10.87 20.31
CA PHE A 90 -2.98 11.20 20.06
C PHE A 90 -2.80 11.71 18.63
N ASP A 91 -1.98 12.72 18.50
CA ASP A 91 -1.28 13.05 17.27
C ASP A 91 0.15 12.47 17.30
N TYR A 92 0.94 12.75 16.27
CA TYR A 92 2.32 12.25 16.23
C TYR A 92 3.17 12.76 17.40
N GLU A 93 3.08 14.03 17.75
CA GLU A 93 3.94 14.63 18.78
C GLU A 93 3.62 14.09 20.17
N THR A 94 2.34 13.91 20.48
CA THR A 94 1.89 13.34 21.75
C THR A 94 2.12 11.84 21.86
N PHE A 95 2.12 11.10 20.71
CA PHE A 95 2.41 9.66 20.69
C PHE A 95 3.91 9.35 20.57
N LYS A 96 4.72 10.30 20.14
CA LYS A 96 6.15 10.19 19.88
C LYS A 96 6.97 9.56 21.02
N PRO A 97 6.72 9.83 22.31
CA PRO A 97 7.46 9.19 23.40
C PRO A 97 7.39 7.65 23.36
N TYR A 98 6.26 7.07 22.96
CA TYR A 98 6.13 5.63 22.77
C TYR A 98 6.91 5.14 21.54
N ILE A 99 6.89 5.91 20.46
CA ILE A 99 7.64 5.59 19.23
C ILE A 99 9.15 5.60 19.51
N GLU A 100 9.65 6.59 20.24
CA GLU A 100 11.06 6.70 20.60
C GLU A 100 11.55 5.51 21.43
N LYS A 101 10.77 5.04 22.41
CA LYS A 101 11.06 3.81 23.15
C LYS A 101 11.11 2.59 22.23
N MET A 102 10.16 2.46 21.31
CA MET A 102 10.18 1.36 20.33
C MET A 102 11.39 1.45 19.40
N LEU A 103 11.79 2.64 18.94
CA LEU A 103 13.00 2.89 18.16
C LEU A 103 14.27 2.51 18.93
N ALA A 104 14.32 2.81 20.23
CA ALA A 104 15.40 2.41 21.14
C ALA A 104 15.46 0.88 21.32
N GLY A 105 14.44 0.16 20.90
CA GLY A 105 14.36 -1.31 20.92
C GLY A 105 13.70 -1.88 22.16
N GLU A 106 13.01 -1.07 22.94
CA GLU A 106 12.21 -1.53 24.07
C GLU A 106 11.07 -2.44 23.58
N LYS A 107 10.76 -3.45 24.39
CA LYS A 107 9.72 -4.43 24.09
C LYS A 107 8.42 -4.08 24.80
N ASN A 108 7.30 -4.46 24.20
CA ASN A 108 5.98 -4.31 24.81
C ASN A 108 5.67 -2.85 25.21
N VAL A 109 6.07 -1.89 24.40
CA VAL A 109 5.77 -0.46 24.65
C VAL A 109 4.31 -0.18 24.33
N ALA A 110 3.94 -0.08 23.06
CA ALA A 110 2.57 0.13 22.60
C ALA A 110 2.03 -1.03 21.76
N SER A 111 2.90 -1.96 21.36
CA SER A 111 2.58 -3.24 20.73
C SER A 111 3.32 -4.38 21.41
N PRO A 112 2.82 -5.63 21.36
CA PRO A 112 3.54 -6.77 21.90
C PRO A 112 4.89 -7.01 21.19
N GLY A 113 5.89 -7.40 21.95
CA GLY A 113 7.21 -7.73 21.43
C GLY A 113 8.05 -6.51 21.12
N ARG A 114 9.02 -6.67 20.23
CA ARG A 114 9.91 -5.61 19.75
C ARG A 114 9.54 -5.22 18.32
N VAL A 115 9.34 -3.95 18.07
CA VAL A 115 9.24 -3.40 16.72
C VAL A 115 10.64 -3.23 16.12
N LYS A 116 10.81 -3.66 14.87
CA LYS A 116 12.09 -3.61 14.15
C LYS A 116 12.00 -2.81 12.85
N LEU A 117 10.80 -2.54 12.37
CA LEU A 117 10.52 -1.86 11.12
C LEU A 117 9.84 -0.54 11.42
N PHE A 118 10.32 0.54 10.80
CA PHE A 118 9.76 1.88 10.97
C PHE A 118 9.64 2.56 9.62
N ALA A 119 8.42 2.86 9.22
CA ALA A 119 8.18 3.66 8.05
C ALA A 119 8.52 5.13 8.35
N ARG A 120 9.29 5.76 7.48
CA ARG A 120 9.60 7.17 7.54
C ARG A 120 8.70 7.92 6.58
N SER A 121 7.77 8.72 7.09
CA SER A 121 6.93 9.57 6.27
C SER A 121 7.45 11.01 6.28
N SER A 122 7.37 11.67 5.12
CA SER A 122 7.56 13.12 5.03
C SER A 122 6.35 13.78 5.67
N GLY A 123 6.50 14.31 6.89
CA GLY A 123 5.42 15.05 7.55
C GLY A 123 5.01 16.27 6.69
N THR A 124 3.73 16.34 6.37
CA THR A 124 3.16 17.49 5.62
C THR A 124 3.09 18.76 6.46
N THR A 125 3.23 18.68 7.76
CA THR A 125 3.03 19.81 8.72
C THR A 125 4.26 20.20 9.53
N SER A 126 5.37 19.44 9.46
CA SER A 126 6.63 19.77 10.14
C SER A 126 7.82 19.33 9.29
N ASP A 127 8.91 20.11 9.26
CA ASP A 127 10.18 19.82 8.56
C ASP A 127 10.89 18.53 9.05
N ARG A 128 10.29 17.77 9.94
CA ARG A 128 10.87 16.55 10.53
C ARG A 128 10.12 15.31 10.08
N SER A 129 10.87 14.34 9.56
CA SER A 129 10.33 13.01 9.21
C SER A 129 9.69 12.33 10.43
N LYS A 130 8.50 11.78 10.24
CA LYS A 130 7.80 10.96 11.25
C LYS A 130 8.25 9.50 11.11
N TYR A 131 8.44 8.83 12.25
CA TYR A 131 8.71 7.39 12.30
C TYR A 131 7.43 6.66 12.73
N ILE A 132 6.89 5.86 11.85
CA ILE A 132 5.69 5.07 12.12
C ILE A 132 6.09 3.62 12.33
N PRO A 133 5.74 2.99 13.47
CA PRO A 133 6.08 1.61 13.72
C PRO A 133 5.34 0.69 12.72
N VAL A 134 6.03 -0.31 12.21
CA VAL A 134 5.47 -1.37 11.38
C VAL A 134 5.72 -2.70 12.10
N THR A 135 4.69 -3.25 12.70
CA THR A 135 4.79 -4.55 13.37
C THR A 135 4.75 -5.69 12.37
N GLU A 136 5.21 -6.87 12.74
CA GLU A 136 5.07 -8.06 11.89
C GLU A 136 3.60 -8.36 11.58
N GLU A 137 2.71 -8.10 12.52
CA GLU A 137 1.27 -8.29 12.32
C GLU A 137 0.70 -7.32 11.29
N SER A 138 1.03 -6.02 11.39
CA SER A 138 0.56 -5.04 10.41
C SER A 138 1.18 -5.25 9.04
N LEU A 139 2.44 -5.68 8.97
CA LEU A 139 3.08 -6.04 7.71
C LEU A 139 2.26 -7.07 6.93
N TRP A 140 1.79 -8.14 7.60
CA TRP A 140 1.08 -9.25 6.95
C TRP A 140 -0.43 -9.06 6.88
N TRP A 141 -1.07 -8.63 7.98
CA TRP A 141 -2.53 -8.59 8.11
C TRP A 141 -3.14 -7.22 7.83
N ASN A 142 -2.31 -6.24 7.46
CA ASN A 142 -2.75 -4.94 7.00
C ASN A 142 -2.17 -4.67 5.61
N HIS A 143 -0.91 -4.27 5.50
CA HIS A 143 -0.31 -3.84 4.24
C HIS A 143 -0.27 -4.94 3.17
N THR A 144 0.24 -6.14 3.49
CA THR A 144 0.31 -7.24 2.51
C THR A 144 -1.08 -7.75 2.14
N LEU A 145 -2.00 -7.81 3.11
CA LEU A 145 -3.38 -8.19 2.86
C LEU A 145 -4.09 -7.16 1.98
N GLY A 146 -3.87 -5.86 2.22
CA GLY A 146 -4.41 -4.78 1.38
C GLY A 146 -3.95 -4.88 -0.07
N MET A 147 -2.66 -5.07 -0.30
CA MET A 147 -2.12 -5.29 -1.66
C MET A 147 -2.72 -6.53 -2.34
N ARG A 148 -2.95 -7.60 -1.57
CA ARG A 148 -3.63 -8.80 -2.06
C ARG A 148 -5.09 -8.50 -2.44
N ASP A 149 -5.79 -7.74 -1.62
CA ASP A 149 -7.21 -7.46 -1.83
C ASP A 149 -7.45 -6.52 -3.00
N VAL A 150 -6.51 -5.64 -3.35
CA VAL A 150 -6.54 -4.90 -4.62
C VAL A 150 -6.63 -5.87 -5.81
N ALA A 151 -5.77 -6.89 -5.85
CA ALA A 151 -5.82 -7.90 -6.92
C ALA A 151 -7.08 -8.78 -6.83
N THR A 152 -7.58 -9.07 -5.61
CA THR A 152 -8.84 -9.81 -5.38
C THR A 152 -10.02 -9.07 -5.99
N VAL A 153 -10.21 -7.82 -5.60
CA VAL A 153 -11.32 -6.98 -6.06
C VAL A 153 -11.24 -6.73 -7.56
N PHE A 154 -10.03 -6.39 -8.06
CA PHE A 154 -9.83 -6.21 -9.49
C PHE A 154 -10.22 -7.46 -10.29
N SER A 155 -9.79 -8.65 -9.86
CA SER A 155 -10.11 -9.90 -10.57
C SER A 155 -11.57 -10.31 -10.43
N GLY A 156 -12.22 -9.98 -9.32
CA GLY A 156 -13.67 -10.17 -9.13
C GLY A 156 -14.48 -9.33 -10.11
N ASN A 157 -14.14 -8.04 -10.23
CA ASN A 157 -14.77 -7.10 -11.17
C ASN A 157 -14.42 -7.44 -12.64
N ASN A 158 -13.30 -8.11 -12.90
CA ASN A 158 -12.79 -8.44 -14.23
C ASN A 158 -12.53 -9.94 -14.38
N PRO A 159 -13.55 -10.82 -14.48
CA PRO A 159 -13.37 -12.28 -14.52
C PRO A 159 -12.47 -12.80 -15.65
N LYS A 160 -12.37 -12.04 -16.76
CA LYS A 160 -11.54 -12.36 -17.92
C LYS A 160 -10.17 -11.68 -17.90
N THR A 161 -9.78 -11.05 -16.78
CA THR A 161 -8.48 -10.34 -16.71
C THR A 161 -7.30 -11.27 -16.86
N GLY A 162 -6.27 -10.77 -17.54
CA GLY A 162 -4.94 -11.39 -17.60
C GLY A 162 -3.95 -10.84 -16.57
N VAL A 163 -4.40 -10.15 -15.54
CA VAL A 163 -3.50 -9.50 -14.54
C VAL A 163 -2.51 -10.48 -13.92
N PHE A 164 -2.91 -11.73 -13.70
CA PHE A 164 -2.05 -12.77 -13.14
C PHE A 164 -1.15 -13.49 -14.16
N GLU A 165 -1.26 -13.16 -15.45
CA GLU A 165 -0.40 -13.74 -16.50
C GLU A 165 0.95 -13.02 -16.59
N GLY A 166 1.11 -11.89 -15.92
CA GLY A 166 2.34 -11.11 -15.90
C GLY A 166 2.72 -10.66 -14.50
N LYS A 167 3.55 -9.63 -14.49
CA LYS A 167 4.08 -9.03 -13.25
C LYS A 167 3.48 -7.64 -13.01
N THR A 168 3.38 -7.27 -11.75
CA THR A 168 3.12 -5.89 -11.33
C THR A 168 4.44 -5.14 -11.21
N LEU A 169 4.61 -4.06 -11.96
CA LEU A 169 5.75 -3.16 -11.82
C LEU A 169 5.48 -2.22 -10.65
N THR A 170 6.34 -2.30 -9.64
CA THR A 170 6.21 -1.52 -8.40
C THR A 170 7.43 -0.64 -8.20
N LEU A 171 7.20 0.66 -8.07
CA LEU A 171 8.21 1.62 -7.67
C LEU A 171 8.24 1.73 -6.15
N GLY A 172 9.36 1.33 -5.55
CA GLY A 172 9.62 1.51 -4.13
C GLY A 172 10.48 2.75 -3.86
N GLY A 173 10.37 3.29 -2.67
CA GLY A 173 11.31 4.27 -2.16
C GLY A 173 12.66 3.64 -1.79
N SER A 174 13.23 4.05 -0.66
CA SER A 174 14.48 3.51 -0.12
C SER A 174 14.33 3.15 1.36
N CYS A 175 15.11 2.20 1.83
CA CYS A 175 15.24 1.88 3.25
C CYS A 175 16.69 1.55 3.59
N SER A 176 17.05 1.76 4.86
CA SER A 176 18.38 1.50 5.38
C SER A 176 18.29 0.91 6.78
N ARG A 177 19.37 0.25 7.21
CA ARG A 177 19.49 -0.21 8.60
C ARG A 177 20.03 0.91 9.49
N GLU A 178 19.25 1.26 10.51
CA GLU A 178 19.65 2.15 11.59
C GLU A 178 19.77 1.31 12.87
N GLY A 179 21.00 0.92 13.20
CA GLY A 179 21.26 -0.03 14.27
C GLY A 179 20.62 -1.40 14.00
N ARG A 180 19.65 -1.77 14.84
CA ARG A 180 18.90 -3.04 14.69
C ARG A 180 17.56 -2.89 13.98
N ASN A 181 17.20 -1.69 13.56
CA ASN A 181 15.95 -1.38 12.91
C ASN A 181 16.14 -1.24 11.41
N LEU A 182 15.13 -1.57 10.62
CA LEU A 182 15.01 -1.21 9.22
C LEU A 182 14.11 0.03 9.13
N VAL A 183 14.61 1.09 8.54
CA VAL A 183 13.95 2.39 8.48
C VAL A 183 13.92 2.89 7.03
N GLY A 184 12.82 3.45 6.60
CA GLY A 184 12.70 4.02 5.26
C GLY A 184 11.27 4.15 4.78
N ASP A 185 11.09 4.34 3.50
CA ASP A 185 9.75 4.39 2.91
C ASP A 185 8.99 3.07 3.12
N LEU A 186 7.70 3.15 3.44
CA LEU A 186 6.87 1.96 3.64
C LEU A 186 6.97 0.99 2.45
N SER A 187 6.90 1.51 1.23
CA SER A 187 7.01 0.69 0.01
C SER A 187 8.33 -0.08 -0.07
N ALA A 188 9.44 0.53 0.37
CA ALA A 188 10.73 -0.14 0.40
C ALA A 188 10.78 -1.23 1.49
N ILE A 189 10.21 -0.98 2.67
CA ILE A 189 10.08 -1.96 3.73
C ILE A 189 9.25 -3.16 3.26
N LEU A 190 8.10 -2.92 2.62
CA LEU A 190 7.25 -3.97 2.07
C LEU A 190 7.99 -4.80 1.00
N ILE A 191 8.73 -4.14 0.10
CA ILE A 191 9.54 -4.82 -0.90
C ILE A 191 10.64 -5.68 -0.25
N HIS A 192 11.29 -5.18 0.79
CA HIS A 192 12.36 -5.88 1.50
C HIS A 192 11.84 -7.12 2.24
N GLU A 193 10.71 -7.00 2.94
CA GLU A 193 10.19 -8.06 3.81
C GLU A 193 9.36 -9.13 3.06
N THR A 194 8.76 -8.80 1.91
CA THR A 194 7.88 -9.73 1.16
C THR A 194 8.59 -10.48 0.04
N THR A 195 9.88 -10.76 0.15
CA THR A 195 10.76 -11.17 -0.95
C THR A 195 10.46 -12.51 -1.60
N PHE A 196 10.10 -13.54 -0.82
CA PHE A 196 10.10 -14.92 -1.33
C PHE A 196 9.01 -15.21 -2.37
N TRP A 197 7.77 -14.79 -2.09
CA TRP A 197 6.64 -15.05 -3.00
C TRP A 197 6.44 -13.94 -4.04
N SER A 198 6.82 -12.70 -3.69
CA SER A 198 6.56 -11.53 -4.52
C SER A 198 7.41 -11.47 -5.79
N GLY A 199 8.59 -12.07 -5.81
CA GLY A 199 9.46 -12.09 -6.98
C GLY A 199 8.87 -12.74 -8.23
N TRP A 200 7.83 -13.57 -8.07
CA TRP A 200 7.11 -14.20 -9.18
C TRP A 200 6.05 -13.30 -9.81
N PHE A 201 5.59 -12.31 -9.05
CA PHE A 201 4.49 -11.42 -9.45
C PHE A 201 4.90 -9.96 -9.53
N ARG A 202 6.13 -9.64 -9.11
CA ARG A 202 6.63 -8.27 -9.06
C ARG A 202 7.81 -8.07 -10.02
N ALA A 203 7.85 -6.90 -10.63
CA ALA A 203 9.00 -6.32 -11.30
C ALA A 203 9.24 -4.91 -10.73
N PRO A 204 10.46 -4.40 -10.75
CA PRO A 204 11.71 -5.10 -10.99
C PRO A 204 12.09 -6.03 -9.81
N ARG A 205 13.25 -6.70 -9.94
CA ARG A 205 13.85 -7.43 -8.81
C ARG A 205 14.13 -6.49 -7.63
N MET A 206 14.17 -7.05 -6.42
CA MET A 206 14.38 -6.28 -5.19
C MET A 206 15.60 -5.36 -5.26
N ALA A 207 16.72 -5.85 -5.76
CA ALA A 207 17.95 -5.06 -5.86
C ALA A 207 17.75 -3.78 -6.72
N THR A 208 16.98 -3.86 -7.79
CA THR A 208 16.64 -2.71 -8.64
C THR A 208 15.57 -1.83 -8.00
N ALA A 209 14.54 -2.44 -7.41
CA ALA A 209 13.44 -1.71 -6.77
C ALA A 209 13.91 -0.82 -5.59
N LEU A 210 14.96 -1.23 -4.89
CA LEU A 210 15.51 -0.54 -3.71
C LEU A 210 16.70 0.39 -4.02
N ILE A 211 17.05 0.63 -5.27
CA ILE A 211 18.07 1.64 -5.62
C ILE A 211 17.59 3.01 -5.07
N PRO A 212 18.39 3.71 -4.25
CA PRO A 212 17.94 4.97 -3.64
C PRO A 212 17.78 6.10 -4.66
N ASP A 213 18.69 6.21 -5.61
CA ASP A 213 18.68 7.23 -6.65
C ASP A 213 17.59 6.91 -7.69
N PHE A 214 16.68 7.86 -7.94
CA PHE A 214 15.52 7.66 -8.80
C PHE A 214 15.92 7.44 -10.26
N ASP A 215 16.84 8.24 -10.79
CA ASP A 215 17.23 8.15 -12.21
C ASP A 215 17.94 6.84 -12.50
N ARG A 216 18.87 6.43 -11.63
CA ARG A 216 19.55 5.14 -11.71
C ARG A 216 18.58 3.97 -11.57
N LYS A 217 17.58 4.09 -10.70
CA LYS A 217 16.51 3.11 -10.54
C LYS A 217 15.72 2.96 -11.84
N VAL A 218 15.27 4.07 -12.43
CA VAL A 218 14.48 4.07 -13.66
C VAL A 218 15.29 3.52 -14.84
N GLU A 219 16.57 3.86 -14.97
CA GLU A 219 17.44 3.25 -15.97
C GLU A 219 17.58 1.73 -15.80
N ALA A 220 17.73 1.27 -14.56
CA ALA A 220 17.79 -0.16 -14.28
C ALA A 220 16.45 -0.86 -14.59
N ILE A 221 15.31 -0.21 -14.31
CA ILE A 221 13.98 -0.69 -14.69
C ILE A 221 13.84 -0.80 -16.21
N CYS A 222 14.29 0.19 -16.98
CA CYS A 222 14.27 0.13 -18.45
C CYS A 222 15.03 -1.10 -18.95
N ARG A 223 16.23 -1.35 -18.42
CA ARG A 223 17.03 -2.52 -18.82
C ARG A 223 16.43 -3.85 -18.41
N GLU A 224 15.80 -3.90 -17.23
CA GLU A 224 15.29 -5.15 -16.66
C GLU A 224 13.86 -5.48 -17.12
N CYS A 225 12.98 -4.47 -17.22
CA CYS A 225 11.54 -4.71 -17.32
C CYS A 225 10.95 -4.54 -18.71
N VAL A 226 11.65 -3.91 -19.66
CA VAL A 226 11.13 -3.70 -21.03
C VAL A 226 10.80 -5.02 -21.75
N GLY A 227 11.57 -6.08 -21.51
CA GLY A 227 11.33 -7.41 -22.07
C GLY A 227 10.39 -8.32 -21.24
N GLU A 228 9.92 -7.85 -20.09
CA GLU A 228 9.04 -8.61 -19.20
C GLU A 228 7.57 -8.43 -19.59
N ASN A 229 6.74 -9.39 -19.22
CA ASN A 229 5.29 -9.26 -19.35
C ASN A 229 4.73 -8.48 -18.15
N ILE A 230 4.64 -7.16 -18.26
CA ILE A 230 4.04 -6.30 -17.25
C ILE A 230 2.54 -6.18 -17.55
N THR A 231 1.72 -6.52 -16.57
CA THR A 231 0.26 -6.47 -16.67
C THR A 231 -0.35 -5.40 -15.76
N ALA A 232 0.41 -4.94 -14.76
CA ALA A 232 -0.06 -3.95 -13.82
C ALA A 232 1.06 -3.03 -13.34
N PHE A 233 0.66 -1.86 -12.85
CA PHE A 233 1.51 -0.95 -12.09
C PHE A 233 0.96 -0.78 -10.67
N ALA A 234 1.86 -0.46 -9.72
CA ALA A 234 1.48 -0.06 -8.38
C ALA A 234 2.40 1.06 -7.86
N GLY A 235 1.81 2.06 -7.20
CA GLY A 235 2.53 3.13 -6.53
C GLY A 235 2.00 4.53 -6.81
N VAL A 236 2.79 5.53 -6.42
CA VAL A 236 2.42 6.95 -6.53
C VAL A 236 2.36 7.38 -7.99
N PRO A 237 1.29 8.09 -8.43
CA PRO A 237 1.11 8.50 -9.82
C PRO A 237 2.27 9.29 -10.41
N SER A 238 2.79 10.30 -9.71
CA SER A 238 3.87 11.16 -10.22
C SER A 238 5.14 10.38 -10.55
N TRP A 239 5.54 9.45 -9.70
CA TRP A 239 6.73 8.62 -9.92
C TRP A 239 6.54 7.62 -11.07
N ASN A 240 5.35 7.01 -11.13
CA ASN A 240 5.02 6.11 -12.24
C ASN A 240 4.99 6.87 -13.57
N LEU A 241 4.42 8.08 -13.60
CA LEU A 241 4.39 8.90 -14.82
C LEU A 241 5.81 9.26 -15.32
N ALA A 242 6.70 9.65 -14.41
CA ALA A 242 8.09 9.94 -14.74
C ALA A 242 8.81 8.68 -15.29
N MET A 243 8.65 7.55 -14.65
CA MET A 243 9.19 6.26 -15.09
C MET A 243 8.64 5.85 -16.47
N MET A 244 7.34 5.97 -16.69
CA MET A 244 6.68 5.61 -17.95
C MET A 244 7.22 6.43 -19.13
N ARG A 245 7.38 7.75 -18.95
CA ARG A 245 7.99 8.63 -19.96
C ARG A 245 9.41 8.19 -20.28
N ARG A 246 10.20 7.87 -19.26
CA ARG A 246 11.57 7.40 -19.47
C ARG A 246 11.65 6.06 -20.19
N VAL A 247 10.71 5.15 -19.94
CA VAL A 247 10.59 3.88 -20.68
C VAL A 247 10.29 4.12 -22.17
N LEU A 248 9.41 5.08 -22.49
CA LEU A 248 9.11 5.44 -23.89
C LEU A 248 10.32 6.07 -24.58
N GLU A 249 11.03 6.98 -23.91
CA GLU A 249 12.29 7.54 -24.43
C GLU A 249 13.33 6.45 -24.67
N TYR A 250 13.51 5.53 -23.72
CA TYR A 250 14.46 4.43 -23.82
C TYR A 250 14.16 3.47 -24.96
N THR A 251 12.87 3.19 -25.21
CA THR A 251 12.43 2.23 -26.22
C THR A 251 12.15 2.84 -27.58
N GLY A 252 12.02 4.17 -27.67
CA GLY A 252 11.60 4.87 -28.89
C GLY A 252 10.14 4.56 -29.28
N ARG A 253 9.31 4.06 -28.32
CA ARG A 253 7.91 3.72 -28.56
C ARG A 253 7.01 4.92 -28.31
N GLN A 254 5.82 4.93 -28.94
CA GLN A 254 4.88 6.05 -28.82
C GLN A 254 3.95 5.93 -27.61
N ASN A 255 3.62 4.71 -27.21
CA ASN A 255 2.80 4.42 -26.05
C ASN A 255 3.24 3.13 -25.35
N LEU A 256 2.77 2.93 -24.12
CA LEU A 256 3.20 1.80 -23.30
C LEU A 256 2.62 0.46 -23.73
N LEU A 257 1.55 0.42 -24.54
CA LEU A 257 1.03 -0.84 -25.07
C LEU A 257 1.94 -1.44 -26.14
N GLU A 258 2.79 -0.61 -26.78
CA GLU A 258 3.84 -1.11 -27.67
C GLU A 258 5.00 -1.75 -26.92
N VAL A 259 5.18 -1.43 -25.63
CA VAL A 259 6.17 -2.03 -24.74
C VAL A 259 5.55 -3.20 -23.98
N TRP A 260 4.39 -2.97 -23.35
CA TRP A 260 3.67 -3.91 -22.49
C TRP A 260 2.21 -4.05 -22.93
N PRO A 261 1.92 -4.88 -23.95
CA PRO A 261 0.59 -4.97 -24.58
C PRO A 261 -0.50 -5.57 -23.69
N ASN A 262 -0.12 -6.15 -22.55
CA ASN A 262 -1.03 -6.82 -21.62
C ASN A 262 -1.38 -5.96 -20.40
N LEU A 263 -1.03 -4.66 -20.39
CA LEU A 263 -1.39 -3.75 -19.31
C LEU A 263 -2.91 -3.67 -19.13
N CYS A 264 -3.36 -3.79 -17.90
CA CYS A 264 -4.79 -3.75 -17.57
C CYS A 264 -5.12 -3.10 -16.22
N MET A 265 -4.14 -2.84 -15.33
CA MET A 265 -4.40 -2.28 -14.00
C MET A 265 -3.30 -1.30 -13.57
N PHE A 266 -3.72 -0.20 -12.95
CA PHE A 266 -2.84 0.64 -12.14
C PHE A 266 -3.47 0.84 -10.76
N ALA A 267 -2.85 0.26 -9.73
CA ALA A 267 -3.19 0.51 -8.34
C ALA A 267 -2.38 1.72 -7.85
N HIS A 268 -3.07 2.80 -7.52
CA HIS A 268 -2.43 4.07 -7.15
C HIS A 268 -2.96 4.59 -5.82
N GLY A 269 -2.19 5.47 -5.19
CA GLY A 269 -2.56 6.14 -3.95
C GLY A 269 -1.50 7.15 -3.53
N GLY A 270 -1.70 7.74 -2.36
CA GLY A 270 -0.80 8.73 -1.77
C GLY A 270 -0.97 10.15 -2.28
N VAL A 271 -1.65 10.35 -3.42
CA VAL A 271 -2.03 11.66 -3.96
C VAL A 271 -3.31 11.48 -4.80
N GLU A 272 -4.10 12.54 -4.92
CA GLU A 272 -5.27 12.57 -5.80
C GLU A 272 -4.88 12.24 -7.25
N PHE A 273 -5.62 11.36 -7.90
CA PHE A 273 -5.29 10.89 -9.25
C PHE A 273 -5.82 11.80 -10.38
N GLY A 274 -6.88 12.55 -10.13
CA GLY A 274 -7.54 13.39 -11.14
C GLY A 274 -6.57 14.20 -12.03
N PRO A 275 -5.61 14.94 -11.46
CA PRO A 275 -4.63 15.72 -12.24
C PRO A 275 -3.75 14.89 -13.18
N TYR A 276 -3.55 13.61 -12.88
CA TYR A 276 -2.67 12.70 -13.65
C TYR A 276 -3.42 11.90 -14.70
N ARG A 277 -4.71 11.66 -14.55
CA ARG A 277 -5.55 10.74 -15.34
C ARG A 277 -5.32 10.89 -16.84
N ARG A 278 -5.46 12.10 -17.38
CA ARG A 278 -5.28 12.39 -18.82
C ARG A 278 -3.89 12.00 -19.34
N SER A 279 -2.86 12.20 -18.53
CA SER A 279 -1.49 11.84 -18.91
C SER A 279 -1.34 10.32 -18.99
N PHE A 280 -1.93 9.58 -18.05
CA PHE A 280 -1.91 8.12 -18.06
C PHE A 280 -2.69 7.55 -19.24
N GLU A 281 -3.89 8.08 -19.54
CA GLU A 281 -4.72 7.67 -20.68
C GLU A 281 -4.00 7.91 -22.01
N ALA A 282 -3.26 9.01 -22.14
CA ALA A 282 -2.46 9.29 -23.33
C ALA A 282 -1.28 8.30 -23.50
N LEU A 283 -0.64 7.90 -22.39
CA LEU A 283 0.47 6.95 -22.43
C LEU A 283 0.02 5.49 -22.56
N ILE A 284 -1.21 5.18 -22.11
CA ILE A 284 -1.81 3.83 -22.13
C ILE A 284 -3.18 3.92 -22.79
N PRO A 285 -3.28 4.09 -24.13
CA PRO A 285 -4.54 4.26 -24.84
C PRO A 285 -5.31 2.93 -24.94
N SER A 286 -5.92 2.49 -23.83
CA SER A 286 -6.63 1.21 -23.71
C SER A 286 -7.89 1.33 -22.88
N GLU A 287 -9.03 0.96 -23.43
CA GLU A 287 -10.30 0.82 -22.71
C GLU A 287 -10.29 -0.29 -21.64
N ARG A 288 -9.32 -1.21 -21.72
CA ARG A 288 -9.14 -2.30 -20.73
C ARG A 288 -8.37 -1.85 -19.50
N MET A 289 -7.70 -0.69 -19.57
CA MET A 289 -6.92 -0.17 -18.47
C MET A 289 -7.84 0.36 -17.36
N GLN A 290 -7.68 -0.13 -16.15
CA GLN A 290 -8.42 0.35 -14.99
C GLN A 290 -7.47 0.96 -13.97
N TYR A 291 -7.93 2.04 -13.38
CA TYR A 291 -7.23 2.81 -12.36
C TYR A 291 -7.92 2.56 -11.03
N MET A 292 -7.23 1.89 -10.10
CA MET A 292 -7.76 1.52 -8.79
C MET A 292 -7.12 2.39 -7.73
N GLU A 293 -7.90 3.24 -7.13
CA GLU A 293 -7.46 4.06 -6.02
C GLU A 293 -7.32 3.25 -4.74
N THR A 294 -6.29 3.55 -3.95
CA THR A 294 -6.03 2.95 -2.65
C THR A 294 -5.68 4.03 -1.63
N TYR A 295 -6.26 3.92 -0.44
CA TYR A 295 -5.86 4.72 0.70
C TYR A 295 -4.88 3.91 1.55
N ASN A 296 -3.60 4.10 1.27
CA ASN A 296 -2.50 3.42 1.94
C ASN A 296 -1.49 4.46 2.45
N ALA A 297 -1.35 4.52 3.77
CA ALA A 297 -0.41 5.39 4.48
C ALA A 297 0.64 4.56 5.23
N SER A 298 1.62 5.22 5.83
CA SER A 298 2.61 4.56 6.70
C SER A 298 1.96 3.91 7.92
N GLU A 299 0.87 4.50 8.39
CA GLU A 299 0.06 4.07 9.52
C GLU A 299 -0.78 2.83 9.24
N GLY A 300 -1.12 2.56 7.97
CA GLY A 300 -1.92 1.41 7.57
C GLY A 300 -2.47 1.51 6.15
N PHE A 301 -2.95 0.38 5.65
CA PHE A 301 -3.80 0.30 4.48
C PHE A 301 -5.26 0.39 4.95
N PHE A 302 -6.02 1.36 4.46
CA PHE A 302 -7.35 1.68 5.01
C PHE A 302 -8.49 1.39 4.05
N ALA A 303 -8.36 1.76 2.77
CA ALA A 303 -9.43 1.63 1.81
C ALA A 303 -8.92 1.34 0.40
N LEU A 304 -9.80 0.86 -0.46
CA LEU A 304 -9.55 0.66 -1.89
C LEU A 304 -10.83 0.88 -2.70
N ALA A 305 -10.67 1.33 -3.95
CA ALA A 305 -11.77 1.41 -4.91
C ALA A 305 -12.24 0.00 -5.27
N ASP A 306 -13.48 -0.35 -4.92
CA ASP A 306 -14.02 -1.70 -5.09
C ASP A 306 -15.09 -1.78 -6.19
N ASP A 307 -15.68 -0.65 -6.56
CA ASP A 307 -16.68 -0.52 -7.62
C ASP A 307 -16.22 0.52 -8.65
N PRO A 308 -15.93 0.12 -9.90
CA PRO A 308 -15.45 1.04 -10.94
C PRO A 308 -16.49 2.06 -11.39
N SER A 309 -17.76 1.93 -10.98
CA SER A 309 -18.83 2.88 -11.27
C SER A 309 -18.98 3.99 -10.21
N ARG A 310 -18.17 3.94 -9.14
CA ARG A 310 -18.22 4.86 -7.99
C ARG A 310 -16.90 5.57 -7.82
N ASP A 311 -16.95 6.75 -7.23
CA ASP A 311 -15.76 7.56 -6.91
C ASP A 311 -15.32 7.41 -5.44
N ASP A 312 -16.07 6.61 -4.64
CA ASP A 312 -15.70 6.32 -3.24
C ASP A 312 -14.86 5.04 -3.12
N MET A 313 -14.31 4.83 -1.93
CA MET A 313 -13.51 3.65 -1.60
C MET A 313 -14.16 2.84 -0.49
N LEU A 314 -14.08 1.52 -0.60
CA LEU A 314 -14.48 0.61 0.46
C LEU A 314 -13.45 0.66 1.61
N LEU A 315 -13.91 1.04 2.81
CA LEU A 315 -13.12 0.96 4.03
C LEU A 315 -12.91 -0.51 4.43
N MET A 316 -11.66 -0.91 4.64
CA MET A 316 -11.26 -2.30 4.91
C MET A 316 -11.27 -2.58 6.41
N LEU A 317 -12.35 -3.18 6.89
CA LEU A 317 -12.68 -3.26 8.31
C LEU A 317 -11.97 -4.38 9.08
N ASP A 318 -11.31 -5.31 8.42
CA ASP A 318 -10.71 -6.49 9.06
C ASP A 318 -9.17 -6.55 8.98
N TYR A 319 -8.53 -5.42 8.65
CA TYR A 319 -7.07 -5.30 8.56
C TYR A 319 -6.37 -5.00 9.89
N GLY A 320 -7.07 -5.19 11.01
CA GLY A 320 -6.50 -4.90 12.33
C GLY A 320 -6.47 -3.42 12.67
N ASN A 321 -7.34 -2.63 12.06
CA ASN A 321 -7.63 -1.24 12.39
C ASN A 321 -9.04 -1.14 12.97
N PHE A 322 -9.17 -0.55 14.15
CA PHE A 322 -10.42 -0.06 14.70
C PHE A 322 -10.49 1.45 14.39
N PHE A 323 -11.59 1.87 13.80
CA PHE A 323 -11.79 3.22 13.29
C PHE A 323 -12.70 4.03 14.22
N GLU A 324 -12.31 5.27 14.48
CA GLU A 324 -13.11 6.32 15.08
C GLU A 324 -13.06 7.55 14.17
N PHE A 325 -14.09 8.38 14.25
CA PHE A 325 -14.28 9.53 13.35
C PHE A 325 -14.60 10.77 14.15
N ARG A 326 -13.79 11.84 13.96
CA ARG A 326 -14.00 13.12 14.65
C ARG A 326 -14.61 14.16 13.72
N SER A 327 -15.68 14.79 14.18
CA SER A 327 -16.27 15.96 13.53
C SER A 327 -16.76 16.95 14.58
N GLY A 328 -16.34 18.22 14.49
CA GLY A 328 -16.79 19.29 15.38
C GLY A 328 -16.58 19.01 16.88
N GLY A 329 -15.52 18.32 17.25
CA GLY A 329 -15.23 17.99 18.66
C GLY A 329 -15.85 16.70 19.17
N THR A 330 -16.77 16.08 18.43
CA THR A 330 -17.37 14.77 18.76
C THR A 330 -16.63 13.66 18.05
N ILE A 331 -16.38 12.55 18.78
CA ILE A 331 -15.76 11.33 18.21
C ILE A 331 -16.79 10.22 18.28
N VAL A 332 -17.04 9.60 17.13
CA VAL A 332 -17.98 8.49 17.00
C VAL A 332 -17.28 7.26 16.41
N PRO A 333 -17.70 6.04 16.77
CA PRO A 333 -17.29 4.82 16.06
C PRO A 333 -17.95 4.75 14.69
N LEU A 334 -17.64 3.72 13.90
CA LEU A 334 -18.12 3.55 12.52
C LEU A 334 -19.66 3.62 12.42
N GLU A 335 -20.38 3.04 13.34
CA GLU A 335 -21.85 3.04 13.40
C GLU A 335 -22.48 4.42 13.58
N GLY A 336 -21.70 5.39 14.09
CA GLY A 336 -22.14 6.78 14.30
C GLY A 336 -21.81 7.73 13.15
N VAL A 337 -21.29 7.22 12.03
CA VAL A 337 -20.90 8.04 10.87
C VAL A 337 -22.12 8.39 10.01
N GLU A 338 -22.26 9.66 9.64
CA GLU A 338 -23.31 10.19 8.77
C GLU A 338 -22.73 10.47 7.36
N CYS A 339 -23.38 9.94 6.32
CA CYS A 339 -22.99 10.20 4.94
C CYS A 339 -23.05 11.69 4.61
N GLY A 340 -22.06 12.20 3.87
CA GLY A 340 -21.97 13.60 3.47
C GLY A 340 -21.36 14.53 4.52
N ARG A 341 -20.97 14.03 5.67
CA ARG A 341 -20.26 14.78 6.71
C ARG A 341 -18.77 14.48 6.64
N VAL A 342 -17.93 15.50 6.79
CA VAL A 342 -16.48 15.36 6.81
C VAL A 342 -15.99 15.00 8.21
N TYR A 343 -15.11 14.01 8.28
CA TYR A 343 -14.52 13.51 9.50
C TYR A 343 -12.99 13.46 9.43
N ALA A 344 -12.32 13.80 10.52
CA ALA A 344 -10.94 13.41 10.75
C ALA A 344 -10.91 11.95 11.23
N MET A 345 -10.09 11.12 10.60
CA MET A 345 -10.00 9.69 10.93
C MET A 345 -9.00 9.43 12.07
N LEU A 346 -9.44 8.68 13.07
CA LEU A 346 -8.59 8.15 14.12
C LEU A 346 -8.51 6.64 14.00
N ILE A 347 -7.35 6.08 14.31
CA ILE A 347 -7.14 4.64 14.30
C ILE A 347 -6.60 4.11 15.62
N THR A 348 -7.06 2.93 15.99
CA THR A 348 -6.37 2.02 16.89
C THR A 348 -5.96 0.81 16.09
N SER A 349 -4.65 0.51 16.01
CA SER A 349 -4.14 -0.40 15.00
C SER A 349 -3.20 -1.48 15.53
N ASN A 350 -3.05 -2.53 14.76
CA ASN A 350 -2.06 -3.59 15.02
C ASN A 350 -0.60 -3.13 14.84
N ASN A 351 -0.36 -1.89 14.37
CA ASN A 351 0.93 -1.21 14.43
C ASN A 351 1.33 -0.79 15.86
N GLY A 352 0.38 -0.81 16.80
CA GLY A 352 0.57 -0.28 18.14
C GLY A 352 0.28 1.22 18.24
N LEU A 353 -0.46 1.78 17.30
CA LEU A 353 -1.03 3.13 17.39
C LEU A 353 -2.39 3.03 18.08
N TRP A 354 -2.64 3.92 19.04
CA TRP A 354 -3.84 3.91 19.88
C TRP A 354 -4.53 5.25 19.80
N ARG A 355 -5.80 5.28 19.36
CA ARG A 355 -6.62 6.49 19.12
C ARG A 355 -5.82 7.60 18.42
N TYR A 356 -5.05 7.19 17.41
CA TYR A 356 -4.10 8.05 16.72
C TYR A 356 -4.76 8.77 15.55
N GLU A 357 -4.67 10.10 15.54
CA GLU A 357 -5.11 10.93 14.41
C GLU A 357 -4.09 10.91 13.30
N ILE A 358 -4.51 10.43 12.14
CA ILE A 358 -3.62 10.34 10.96
C ILE A 358 -3.34 11.75 10.40
N GLY A 359 -4.32 12.64 10.51
CA GLY A 359 -4.30 14.00 9.98
C GLY A 359 -5.04 14.16 8.66
N ASP A 360 -5.60 13.07 8.14
CA ASP A 360 -6.42 13.07 6.92
C ASP A 360 -7.91 13.20 7.28
N THR A 361 -8.69 13.72 6.33
CA THR A 361 -10.16 13.79 6.40
C THR A 361 -10.79 12.90 5.35
N VAL A 362 -11.91 12.32 5.72
CA VAL A 362 -12.72 11.41 4.90
C VAL A 362 -14.17 11.88 4.86
#